data_9e01739db70f480a204a9b8cdf6acce6
#
_entry.id   9e01739db70f480a204a9b8cdf6acce6
#
_cell.length_a   1.000
_cell.length_b   1.000
_cell.length_c   1.000
_cell.angle_alpha   90.00
_cell.angle_beta   90.00
_cell.angle_gamma   90.00
#
_symmetry.space_group_name_H-M   'P 1'
#
loop_
_entity.id
_entity.type
_entity.pdbx_description
1 polymer ?
#
loop_
_entity_poly.entity_id
_entity_poly.type
_entity_poly.pdbx_seq_one_letter_code
_entity_poly.pdbx_strand_id
1 'polypeptide(L)'
;MENKSRKTIAEGIEYRIREARPEDLEQAAAIEAAGFPPAEAADKEDIRRRIAAFPESFFVAESEGKLIGFVNGAVSDEIALPDSAYHDTGSHNPEGCCQQIFGLNVLAEYRRHGIGEALMRHMIRSAYMRGKKAVILTCKEHMIPFYTRLGYTCTGRADSAHGGACWYEMLYIFRPYSHTVQYYETDQMGCVHHSNYIRWFEEARTDYLNRLGIGYDLMEREGIVSPVLSVQAQYRAMTRFAETVDIELSLAGYNGIKFAVAYRVVDHTSGEVRCVGNTSHCFLNRAGRPLSLKKAQPEWHRILSACAEK
;
A
#
# COMPACT_ATOMS: atom_id res chain seq x y z
N MET A 1 -9.09 -4.48 -25.90
CA MET A 1 -9.93 -5.02 -24.79
C MET A 1 -9.92 -3.98 -23.70
N GLU A 2 -10.99 -3.23 -23.55
CA GLU A 2 -11.10 -2.16 -22.56
C GLU A 2 -10.99 -2.74 -21.16
N ASN A 3 -10.04 -2.19 -20.42
CA ASN A 3 -9.78 -2.53 -19.02
C ASN A 3 -10.92 -1.95 -18.17
N LYS A 4 -11.92 -2.75 -17.85
CA LYS A 4 -12.99 -2.39 -16.91
C LYS A 4 -12.36 -2.29 -15.50
N SER A 5 -11.68 -1.17 -15.21
CA SER A 5 -11.32 -0.83 -13.84
C SER A 5 -12.60 -0.73 -13.02
N ARG A 6 -12.59 -1.35 -11.84
CA ARG A 6 -13.73 -1.36 -10.92
C ARG A 6 -14.14 0.09 -10.62
N LYS A 7 -15.38 0.42 -10.89
CA LYS A 7 -15.97 1.68 -10.46
C LYS A 7 -16.19 1.62 -8.95
N THR A 8 -15.70 2.60 -8.24
CA THR A 8 -15.92 2.77 -6.81
C THR A 8 -17.12 3.71 -6.63
N ILE A 9 -18.03 3.40 -5.72
CA ILE A 9 -19.14 4.29 -5.37
C ILE A 9 -18.86 4.85 -4.00
N ALA A 10 -18.70 6.17 -3.90
CA ALA A 10 -18.59 6.88 -2.64
C ALA A 10 -19.74 7.90 -2.56
N GLU A 11 -20.66 7.69 -1.64
CA GLU A 11 -21.83 8.58 -1.39
C GLU A 11 -22.57 8.99 -2.68
N GLY A 12 -22.76 8.03 -3.61
CA GLY A 12 -23.49 8.24 -4.87
C GLY A 12 -22.62 8.70 -6.05
N ILE A 13 -21.31 8.96 -5.86
CA ILE A 13 -20.40 9.31 -6.95
C ILE A 13 -19.71 8.03 -7.45
N GLU A 14 -19.91 7.71 -8.71
CA GLU A 14 -19.22 6.59 -9.36
C GLU A 14 -17.93 7.10 -10.01
N TYR A 15 -16.78 6.56 -9.60
CA TYR A 15 -15.46 6.93 -10.13
C TYR A 15 -14.53 5.71 -10.21
N ARG A 16 -13.45 5.88 -10.96
CA ARG A 16 -12.34 4.92 -11.00
C ARG A 16 -11.01 5.63 -10.74
N ILE A 17 -10.05 4.91 -10.14
CA ILE A 17 -8.67 5.37 -10.01
C ILE A 17 -7.82 4.63 -11.04
N ARG A 18 -7.00 5.38 -11.77
CA ARG A 18 -6.07 4.86 -12.78
C ARG A 18 -4.79 5.69 -12.83
N GLU A 19 -3.78 5.17 -13.47
CA GLU A 19 -2.58 5.95 -13.82
C GLU A 19 -2.95 7.12 -14.74
N ALA A 20 -2.25 8.25 -14.54
CA ALA A 20 -2.38 9.41 -15.41
C ALA A 20 -1.80 9.12 -16.80
N ARG A 21 -2.33 9.81 -17.81
CA ARG A 21 -1.92 9.71 -19.19
C ARG A 21 -1.56 11.11 -19.71
N PRO A 22 -0.77 11.22 -20.79
CA PRO A 22 -0.45 12.53 -21.37
C PRO A 22 -1.66 13.41 -21.68
N GLU A 23 -2.78 12.82 -22.11
CA GLU A 23 -4.04 13.53 -22.40
C GLU A 23 -4.74 14.09 -21.16
N ASP A 24 -4.37 13.67 -19.95
CA ASP A 24 -4.92 14.18 -18.69
C ASP A 24 -4.32 15.52 -18.26
N LEU A 25 -3.26 15.97 -18.93
CA LEU A 25 -2.46 17.14 -18.54
C LEU A 25 -3.30 18.38 -18.26
N GLU A 26 -4.21 18.74 -19.18
CA GLU A 26 -5.02 19.97 -19.04
C GLU A 26 -5.91 19.92 -17.80
N GLN A 27 -6.56 18.79 -17.57
CA GLN A 27 -7.44 18.62 -16.43
C GLN A 27 -6.65 18.53 -15.12
N ALA A 28 -5.51 17.83 -15.09
CA ALA A 28 -4.66 17.72 -13.92
C ALA A 28 -4.08 19.08 -13.50
N ALA A 29 -3.60 19.88 -14.47
CA ALA A 29 -3.10 21.23 -14.21
C ALA A 29 -4.21 22.17 -13.69
N ALA A 30 -5.44 22.05 -14.22
CA ALA A 30 -6.58 22.81 -13.72
C ALA A 30 -6.96 22.44 -12.29
N ILE A 31 -6.93 21.14 -11.94
CA ILE A 31 -7.18 20.65 -10.57
C ILE A 31 -6.10 21.17 -9.61
N GLU A 32 -4.83 21.18 -10.03
CA GLU A 32 -3.70 21.69 -9.24
C GLU A 32 -3.92 23.17 -8.93
N ALA A 33 -4.14 23.99 -9.96
CA ALA A 33 -4.36 25.44 -9.81
C ALA A 33 -5.61 25.79 -8.97
N ALA A 34 -6.65 24.94 -8.99
CA ALA A 34 -7.85 25.13 -8.18
C ALA A 34 -7.67 24.73 -6.71
N GLY A 35 -6.71 23.86 -6.41
CA GLY A 35 -6.56 23.27 -5.08
C GLY A 35 -5.47 23.85 -4.21
N PHE A 36 -4.46 24.47 -4.80
CA PHE A 36 -3.33 25.04 -4.08
C PHE A 36 -3.19 26.54 -4.32
N PRO A 37 -2.69 27.29 -3.34
CA PRO A 37 -2.29 28.69 -3.55
C PRO A 37 -1.25 28.80 -4.68
N PRO A 38 -1.23 29.89 -5.45
CA PRO A 38 -0.27 30.04 -6.58
C PRO A 38 1.21 29.87 -6.22
N ALA A 39 1.59 30.16 -4.97
CA ALA A 39 2.97 29.99 -4.48
C ALA A 39 3.32 28.53 -4.13
N GLU A 40 2.33 27.65 -4.08
CA GLU A 40 2.48 26.23 -3.71
C GLU A 40 2.13 25.28 -4.89
N ALA A 41 1.33 25.77 -5.85
CA ALA A 41 0.87 24.98 -6.99
C ALA A 41 2.03 24.68 -7.96
N ALA A 42 2.11 23.45 -8.42
CA ALA A 42 2.94 23.08 -9.54
C ALA A 42 2.40 23.72 -10.84
N ASP A 43 3.25 24.21 -11.69
CA ASP A 43 2.83 24.71 -12.98
C ASP A 43 2.48 23.57 -13.96
N LYS A 44 1.90 23.92 -15.10
CA LYS A 44 1.49 22.93 -16.11
C LYS A 44 2.68 22.13 -16.66
N GLU A 45 3.86 22.75 -16.75
CA GLU A 45 5.06 22.08 -17.24
C GLU A 45 5.59 21.08 -16.20
N ASP A 46 5.51 21.43 -14.90
CA ASP A 46 5.81 20.50 -13.81
C ASP A 46 4.89 19.28 -13.87
N ILE A 47 3.57 19.47 -14.02
CA ILE A 47 2.60 18.37 -14.15
C ILE A 47 2.93 17.50 -15.36
N ARG A 48 3.28 18.09 -16.51
CA ARG A 48 3.69 17.35 -17.71
C ARG A 48 4.91 16.49 -17.43
N ARG A 49 5.95 17.08 -16.82
CA ARG A 49 7.19 16.36 -16.48
C ARG A 49 6.91 15.19 -15.51
N ARG A 50 6.05 15.39 -14.51
CA ARG A 50 5.67 14.35 -13.55
C ARG A 50 4.91 13.20 -14.20
N ILE A 51 3.93 13.47 -15.08
CA ILE A 51 3.21 12.43 -15.83
C ILE A 51 4.17 11.61 -16.71
N ALA A 52 5.17 12.24 -17.30
CA ALA A 52 6.14 11.57 -18.16
C ALA A 52 7.20 10.78 -17.37
N ALA A 53 7.68 11.32 -16.23
CA ALA A 53 8.80 10.76 -15.48
C ALA A 53 8.39 9.60 -14.55
N PHE A 54 7.21 9.65 -13.95
CA PHE A 54 6.75 8.65 -12.97
C PHE A 54 5.25 8.34 -13.08
N PRO A 55 4.81 7.83 -14.25
CA PRO A 55 3.39 7.50 -14.49
C PRO A 55 2.84 6.48 -13.49
N GLU A 56 3.67 5.56 -12.99
CA GLU A 56 3.34 4.55 -11.98
C GLU A 56 3.13 5.13 -10.57
N SER A 57 3.42 6.41 -10.38
CA SER A 57 3.25 7.19 -9.15
C SER A 57 2.39 8.44 -9.36
N PHE A 58 1.64 8.49 -10.47
CA PHE A 58 0.68 9.54 -10.74
C PHE A 58 -0.70 8.91 -10.99
N PHE A 59 -1.58 8.98 -10.01
CA PHE A 59 -2.94 8.41 -10.09
C PHE A 59 -3.99 9.50 -10.14
N VAL A 60 -4.98 9.30 -11.02
CA VAL A 60 -6.13 10.19 -11.19
C VAL A 60 -7.43 9.47 -10.80
N ALA A 61 -8.35 10.20 -10.18
CA ALA A 61 -9.73 9.78 -10.00
C ALA A 61 -10.56 10.36 -11.14
N GLU A 62 -11.24 9.49 -11.90
CA GLU A 62 -12.05 9.85 -13.06
C GLU A 62 -13.50 9.43 -12.86
N SER A 63 -14.43 10.37 -13.05
CA SER A 63 -15.86 10.17 -13.04
C SER A 63 -16.45 10.69 -14.35
N GLU A 64 -17.23 9.88 -15.07
CA GLU A 64 -17.89 10.24 -16.33
C GLU A 64 -16.96 10.92 -17.36
N GLY A 65 -15.70 10.49 -17.43
CA GLY A 65 -14.70 11.02 -18.38
C GLY A 65 -14.02 12.32 -17.91
N LYS A 66 -14.33 12.83 -16.72
CA LYS A 66 -13.69 13.99 -16.12
C LYS A 66 -12.78 13.59 -14.98
N LEU A 67 -11.64 14.24 -14.86
CA LEU A 67 -10.81 14.11 -13.67
C LEU A 67 -11.42 14.91 -12.52
N ILE A 68 -11.57 14.26 -11.37
CA ILE A 68 -12.14 14.85 -10.16
C ILE A 68 -11.12 14.98 -9.02
N GLY A 69 -9.93 14.42 -9.20
CA GLY A 69 -8.81 14.51 -8.27
C GLY A 69 -7.62 13.70 -8.73
N PHE A 70 -6.50 13.88 -8.05
CA PHE A 70 -5.28 13.10 -8.29
C PHE A 70 -4.40 13.02 -7.04
N VAL A 71 -3.44 12.10 -7.07
CA VAL A 71 -2.27 12.02 -6.19
C VAL A 71 -1.04 11.73 -7.04
N ASN A 72 0.08 12.43 -6.77
CA ASN A 72 1.32 12.19 -7.49
C ASN A 72 2.55 12.34 -6.59
N GLY A 73 3.67 11.76 -7.05
CA GLY A 73 4.95 11.90 -6.37
C GLY A 73 6.02 11.00 -6.98
N ALA A 74 7.27 11.22 -6.61
CA ALA A 74 8.41 10.47 -7.08
C ALA A 74 8.78 9.31 -6.15
N VAL A 75 9.74 8.48 -6.56
CA VAL A 75 10.41 7.50 -5.71
C VAL A 75 11.84 7.94 -5.50
N SER A 76 12.37 7.82 -4.29
CA SER A 76 13.75 8.17 -3.92
C SER A 76 14.42 7.06 -3.13
N ASP A 77 15.76 7.10 -3.06
CA ASP A 77 16.56 6.17 -2.25
C ASP A 77 16.51 6.52 -0.76
N GLU A 78 16.20 7.76 -0.42
CA GLU A 78 16.18 8.28 0.94
C GLU A 78 14.75 8.49 1.44
N ILE A 79 14.54 8.23 2.73
CA ILE A 79 13.28 8.55 3.41
C ILE A 79 13.35 10.04 3.81
N ALA A 80 13.27 10.90 2.79
CA ALA A 80 13.29 12.35 2.93
C ALA A 80 12.46 13.01 1.81
N LEU A 81 12.00 14.23 2.04
CA LEU A 81 11.28 15.02 1.05
C LEU A 81 11.80 16.46 1.07
N PRO A 82 12.95 16.72 0.43
CA PRO A 82 13.49 18.08 0.30
C PRO A 82 12.68 18.92 -0.68
N ASP A 83 12.67 20.25 -0.50
CA ASP A 83 11.95 21.18 -1.38
C ASP A 83 12.35 21.06 -2.86
N SER A 84 13.62 20.73 -3.12
CA SER A 84 14.12 20.51 -4.49
C SER A 84 13.39 19.38 -5.22
N ALA A 85 12.89 18.37 -4.52
CA ALA A 85 12.20 17.22 -5.12
C ALA A 85 10.90 17.65 -5.85
N TYR A 86 10.26 18.72 -5.42
CA TYR A 86 9.02 19.20 -6.08
C TYR A 86 9.23 19.70 -7.51
N HIS A 87 10.45 20.12 -7.86
CA HIS A 87 10.80 20.72 -9.14
C HIS A 87 11.76 19.87 -9.98
N ASP A 88 12.41 18.89 -9.36
CA ASP A 88 13.39 18.02 -10.01
C ASP A 88 12.86 16.61 -10.21
N THR A 89 12.34 16.33 -11.40
CA THR A 89 11.92 14.97 -11.78
C THR A 89 13.11 14.05 -12.08
N GLY A 90 14.33 14.57 -12.21
CA GLY A 90 15.54 13.79 -12.46
C GLY A 90 16.02 13.02 -11.23
N SER A 91 15.55 13.38 -10.03
CA SER A 91 15.82 12.65 -8.78
C SER A 91 14.96 11.39 -8.61
N HIS A 92 14.00 11.14 -9.52
CA HIS A 92 13.17 9.95 -9.47
C HIS A 92 13.99 8.69 -9.76
N ASN A 93 13.98 7.74 -8.80
CA ASN A 93 14.57 6.41 -8.95
C ASN A 93 13.50 5.33 -8.69
N PRO A 94 12.96 4.66 -9.74
CA PRO A 94 11.93 3.62 -9.57
C PRO A 94 12.31 2.50 -8.61
N GLU A 95 13.63 2.19 -8.48
CA GLU A 95 14.14 1.16 -7.57
C GLU A 95 14.38 1.68 -6.14
N GLY A 96 14.23 2.96 -5.90
CA GLY A 96 14.39 3.59 -4.59
C GLY A 96 13.43 3.01 -3.53
N CYS A 97 13.73 3.26 -2.28
CA CYS A 97 13.02 2.64 -1.16
C CYS A 97 11.84 3.48 -0.64
N CYS A 98 11.70 4.74 -1.02
CA CYS A 98 10.72 5.65 -0.48
C CYS A 98 9.84 6.28 -1.55
N GLN A 99 8.51 6.16 -1.41
CA GLN A 99 7.54 6.89 -2.22
C GLN A 99 7.34 8.28 -1.60
N GLN A 100 7.74 9.31 -2.28
CA GLN A 100 7.42 10.70 -1.96
C GLN A 100 6.04 11.08 -2.53
N ILE A 101 5.29 11.94 -1.86
CA ILE A 101 4.02 12.50 -2.35
C ILE A 101 4.19 14.00 -2.51
N PHE A 102 4.00 14.50 -3.72
CA PHE A 102 4.12 15.92 -4.06
C PHE A 102 2.79 16.66 -3.99
N GLY A 103 1.70 15.98 -4.36
CA GLY A 103 0.37 16.59 -4.35
C GLY A 103 -0.73 15.57 -4.22
N LEU A 104 -1.73 15.91 -3.42
CA LEU A 104 -3.04 15.28 -3.35
C LEU A 104 -4.09 16.37 -3.50
N ASN A 105 -4.88 16.29 -4.53
CA ASN A 105 -5.95 17.26 -4.75
C ASN A 105 -7.25 16.60 -5.22
N VAL A 106 -8.38 17.16 -4.76
CA VAL A 106 -9.74 16.78 -5.17
C VAL A 106 -10.52 18.08 -5.38
N LEU A 107 -11.22 18.18 -6.50
CA LEU A 107 -12.07 19.31 -6.82
C LEU A 107 -13.06 19.59 -5.67
N ALA A 108 -13.34 20.87 -5.40
CA ALA A 108 -14.08 21.30 -4.22
C ALA A 108 -15.46 20.63 -4.10
N GLU A 109 -16.17 20.49 -5.22
CA GLU A 109 -17.48 19.85 -5.31
C GLU A 109 -17.47 18.33 -5.06
N TYR A 110 -16.29 17.71 -5.13
CA TYR A 110 -16.09 16.27 -4.88
C TYR A 110 -15.38 15.97 -3.56
N ARG A 111 -15.07 16.99 -2.76
CA ARG A 111 -14.47 16.82 -1.43
C ARG A 111 -15.48 16.22 -0.45
N ARG A 112 -14.95 15.58 0.62
CA ARG A 112 -15.72 14.91 1.68
C ARG A 112 -16.49 13.67 1.27
N HIS A 113 -16.31 13.19 0.04
CA HIS A 113 -16.85 11.92 -0.46
C HIS A 113 -15.82 10.77 -0.43
N GLY A 114 -14.78 10.84 0.41
CA GLY A 114 -13.78 9.78 0.54
C GLY A 114 -12.77 9.65 -0.61
N ILE A 115 -12.87 10.47 -1.67
CA ILE A 115 -12.02 10.35 -2.88
C ILE A 115 -10.54 10.58 -2.56
N GLY A 116 -10.21 11.59 -1.76
CA GLY A 116 -8.83 11.85 -1.33
C GLY A 116 -8.23 10.70 -0.52
N GLU A 117 -9.03 10.08 0.35
CA GLU A 117 -8.64 8.88 1.08
C GLU A 117 -8.41 7.70 0.13
N ALA A 118 -9.29 7.48 -0.83
CA ALA A 118 -9.16 6.40 -1.81
C ALA A 118 -7.90 6.56 -2.69
N LEU A 119 -7.59 7.78 -3.13
CA LEU A 119 -6.36 8.10 -3.86
C LEU A 119 -5.11 7.78 -3.03
N MET A 120 -5.06 8.23 -1.77
CA MET A 120 -3.94 7.94 -0.87
C MET A 120 -3.79 6.45 -0.57
N ARG A 121 -4.89 5.74 -0.28
CA ARG A 121 -4.85 4.28 -0.10
C ARG A 121 -4.38 3.55 -1.35
N HIS A 122 -4.76 4.03 -2.52
CA HIS A 122 -4.28 3.49 -3.80
C HIS A 122 -2.77 3.69 -3.95
N MET A 123 -2.25 4.88 -3.65
CA MET A 123 -0.82 5.18 -3.70
C MET A 123 -0.03 4.35 -2.68
N ILE A 124 -0.49 4.26 -1.42
CA ILE A 124 0.14 3.44 -0.37
C ILE A 124 0.21 1.98 -0.84
N ARG A 125 -0.89 1.42 -1.35
CA ARG A 125 -0.94 0.06 -1.88
C ARG A 125 0.02 -0.13 -3.06
N SER A 126 0.05 0.80 -4.02
CA SER A 126 0.98 0.75 -5.15
C SER A 126 2.44 0.79 -4.70
N ALA A 127 2.78 1.65 -3.74
CA ALA A 127 4.13 1.70 -3.15
C ALA A 127 4.50 0.38 -2.46
N TYR A 128 3.59 -0.19 -1.68
CA TYR A 128 3.79 -1.49 -1.03
C TYR A 128 4.04 -2.62 -2.03
N MET A 129 3.23 -2.70 -3.09
CA MET A 129 3.38 -3.70 -4.17
C MET A 129 4.70 -3.57 -4.92
N ARG A 130 5.25 -2.35 -5.02
CA ARG A 130 6.57 -2.08 -5.61
C ARG A 130 7.72 -2.25 -4.61
N GLY A 131 7.48 -2.82 -3.42
CA GLY A 131 8.51 -3.11 -2.42
C GLY A 131 9.12 -1.89 -1.73
N LYS A 132 8.40 -0.75 -1.71
CA LYS A 132 8.89 0.44 -1.01
C LYS A 132 8.86 0.21 0.49
N LYS A 133 9.77 0.84 1.22
CA LYS A 133 9.87 0.75 2.70
C LYS A 133 9.04 1.82 3.40
N ALA A 134 8.78 2.94 2.71
CA ALA A 134 8.05 4.07 3.29
C ALA A 134 7.29 4.86 2.24
N VAL A 135 6.30 5.66 2.70
CA VAL A 135 5.69 6.76 1.97
C VAL A 135 5.82 8.02 2.81
N ILE A 136 6.33 9.10 2.23
CA ILE A 136 6.57 10.38 2.89
C ILE A 136 5.84 11.53 2.21
N LEU A 137 5.35 12.47 2.98
CA LEU A 137 4.75 13.72 2.49
C LEU A 137 4.94 14.84 3.49
N THR A 138 4.71 16.08 3.05
CA THR A 138 4.50 17.20 3.95
C THR A 138 3.06 17.71 3.85
N CYS A 139 2.52 18.21 4.96
CA CYS A 139 1.18 18.76 5.00
C CYS A 139 1.06 19.95 5.94
N LYS A 140 -0.01 20.73 5.80
CA LYS A 140 -0.36 21.78 6.75
C LYS A 140 -0.96 21.17 8.02
N GLU A 141 -0.81 21.83 9.17
CA GLU A 141 -1.19 21.33 10.48
C GLU A 141 -2.62 20.75 10.53
N HIS A 142 -3.60 21.43 9.92
CA HIS A 142 -5.00 21.00 9.90
C HIS A 142 -5.23 19.68 9.14
N MET A 143 -4.27 19.22 8.32
CA MET A 143 -4.32 17.97 7.58
C MET A 143 -3.70 16.79 8.34
N ILE A 144 -2.97 17.02 9.41
CA ILE A 144 -2.36 15.96 10.23
C ILE A 144 -3.38 14.88 10.62
N PRO A 145 -4.60 15.22 11.12
CA PRO A 145 -5.59 14.19 11.48
C PRO A 145 -6.05 13.33 10.30
N PHE A 146 -6.09 13.89 9.09
CA PHE A 146 -6.44 13.15 7.87
C PHE A 146 -5.40 12.07 7.58
N TYR A 147 -4.11 12.42 7.56
CA TYR A 147 -3.05 11.47 7.28
C TYR A 147 -2.82 10.48 8.43
N THR A 148 -3.00 10.90 9.68
CA THR A 148 -2.93 9.98 10.84
C THR A 148 -3.97 8.87 10.76
N ARG A 149 -5.20 9.17 10.33
CA ARG A 149 -6.23 8.13 10.08
C ARG A 149 -5.84 7.14 8.97
N LEU A 150 -4.96 7.54 8.05
CA LEU A 150 -4.41 6.68 7.01
C LEU A 150 -3.20 5.85 7.48
N GLY A 151 -2.77 6.03 8.73
CA GLY A 151 -1.63 5.30 9.31
C GLY A 151 -0.29 6.02 9.26
N TYR A 152 -0.27 7.30 8.84
CA TYR A 152 0.93 8.12 8.90
C TYR A 152 1.22 8.58 10.33
N THR A 153 2.49 8.70 10.66
CA THR A 153 2.99 9.33 11.89
C THR A 153 3.53 10.72 11.54
N CYS A 154 3.13 11.75 12.29
CA CYS A 154 3.75 13.06 12.20
C CYS A 154 5.12 13.02 12.90
N THR A 155 6.20 13.27 12.16
CA THR A 155 7.56 13.27 12.67
C THR A 155 8.00 14.64 13.20
N GLY A 156 7.20 15.69 12.93
CA GLY A 156 7.44 17.04 13.39
C GLY A 156 7.30 18.07 12.28
N ARG A 157 7.78 19.27 12.56
CA ARG A 157 7.84 20.34 11.56
C ARG A 157 8.90 20.01 10.52
N ALA A 158 8.50 20.07 9.24
CA ALA A 158 9.42 19.87 8.13
C ALA A 158 10.36 21.07 7.98
N ASP A 159 11.58 20.81 7.53
CA ASP A 159 12.53 21.85 7.11
C ASP A 159 12.20 22.24 5.66
N SER A 160 11.03 22.84 5.49
CA SER A 160 10.49 23.26 4.18
C SER A 160 10.00 24.69 4.30
N ALA A 161 10.40 25.53 3.33
CA ALA A 161 9.95 26.89 3.17
C ALA A 161 9.00 27.06 1.95
N HIS A 162 8.55 25.95 1.36
CA HIS A 162 7.72 25.94 0.15
C HIS A 162 6.48 26.83 0.31
N GLY A 163 6.29 27.78 -0.60
CA GLY A 163 5.18 28.73 -0.58
C GLY A 163 5.11 29.62 0.68
N GLY A 164 6.15 29.66 1.52
CA GLY A 164 6.17 30.44 2.77
C GLY A 164 5.27 29.89 3.87
N ALA A 165 4.75 28.69 3.72
CA ALA A 165 3.88 28.02 4.69
C ALA A 165 4.66 27.18 5.72
N CYS A 166 4.00 26.85 6.84
CA CYS A 166 4.53 25.90 7.82
C CYS A 166 4.07 24.49 7.44
N TRP A 167 5.03 23.62 7.23
CA TRP A 167 4.80 22.24 6.83
C TRP A 167 5.16 21.27 7.94
N TYR A 168 4.43 20.16 8.01
CA TYR A 168 4.66 19.04 8.93
C TYR A 168 4.92 17.79 8.11
N GLU A 169 5.98 17.08 8.49
CA GLU A 169 6.34 15.83 7.85
C GLU A 169 5.46 14.69 8.35
N MET A 170 4.96 13.91 7.42
CA MET A 170 4.13 12.74 7.67
C MET A 170 4.78 11.51 7.05
N LEU A 171 5.08 10.51 7.86
CA LEU A 171 5.79 9.31 7.47
C LEU A 171 4.93 8.06 7.69
N TYR A 172 4.74 7.27 6.63
CA TYR A 172 4.15 5.95 6.67
C TYR A 172 5.23 4.91 6.42
N ILE A 173 5.51 4.03 7.39
CA ILE A 173 6.51 2.96 7.26
C ILE A 173 5.79 1.64 7.06
N PHE A 174 6.16 0.90 6.01
CA PHE A 174 5.74 -0.47 5.82
C PHE A 174 6.52 -1.38 6.77
N ARG A 175 5.86 -1.81 7.84
CA ARG A 175 6.44 -2.72 8.84
C ARG A 175 5.95 -4.13 8.58
N PRO A 176 6.75 -5.16 8.87
CA PRO A 176 6.26 -6.53 8.95
C PRO A 176 5.12 -6.64 9.97
N TYR A 177 4.36 -7.71 9.91
CA TYR A 177 3.39 -8.02 10.97
C TYR A 177 4.16 -8.35 12.24
N SER A 178 3.86 -7.65 13.35
CA SER A 178 4.52 -7.87 14.65
C SER A 178 3.55 -8.54 15.62
N HIS A 179 4.02 -9.55 16.35
CA HIS A 179 3.28 -10.26 17.36
C HIS A 179 4.05 -10.28 18.69
N THR A 180 3.40 -9.89 19.79
CA THR A 180 3.94 -10.04 21.15
C THR A 180 3.40 -11.32 21.76
N VAL A 181 4.30 -12.21 22.13
CA VAL A 181 3.97 -13.54 22.67
C VAL A 181 3.13 -13.46 23.93
N GLN A 182 1.98 -14.11 23.91
CA GLN A 182 1.04 -14.18 25.02
C GLN A 182 1.40 -15.35 25.93
N TYR A 183 1.03 -15.29 27.20
CA TYR A 183 1.33 -16.35 28.18
C TYR A 183 0.73 -17.71 27.76
N TYR A 184 -0.47 -17.73 27.22
CA TYR A 184 -1.17 -18.95 26.78
C TYR A 184 -0.55 -19.62 25.54
N GLU A 185 0.41 -18.96 24.89
CA GLU A 185 1.09 -19.50 23.72
C GLU A 185 2.32 -20.34 24.10
N THR A 186 2.73 -20.31 25.36
CA THR A 186 3.90 -21.05 25.85
C THR A 186 3.53 -22.43 26.38
N ASP A 187 4.49 -23.33 26.36
CA ASP A 187 4.39 -24.70 26.89
C ASP A 187 5.21 -24.90 28.16
N GLN A 188 5.27 -26.10 28.66
CA GLN A 188 6.03 -26.44 29.89
C GLN A 188 7.54 -26.24 29.75
N MET A 189 8.09 -26.14 28.56
CA MET A 189 9.50 -25.81 28.32
C MET A 189 9.79 -24.30 28.49
N GLY A 190 8.74 -23.49 28.73
CA GLY A 190 8.85 -22.04 28.87
C GLY A 190 9.12 -21.35 27.54
N CYS A 191 8.84 -21.97 26.43
CA CYS A 191 8.91 -21.39 25.12
C CYS A 191 7.57 -21.52 24.38
N VAL A 192 7.45 -20.80 23.26
CA VAL A 192 6.25 -20.84 22.44
C VAL A 192 6.01 -22.23 21.89
N HIS A 193 4.79 -22.77 22.13
CA HIS A 193 4.37 -24.04 21.55
C HIS A 193 4.34 -23.93 20.02
N HIS A 194 4.90 -24.89 19.36
CA HIS A 194 5.18 -24.89 17.91
C HIS A 194 3.95 -24.58 17.04
N SER A 195 2.74 -24.94 17.46
CA SER A 195 1.51 -24.67 16.71
C SER A 195 1.16 -23.18 16.58
N ASN A 196 1.66 -22.34 17.51
CA ASN A 196 1.35 -20.91 17.47
C ASN A 196 2.04 -20.18 16.30
N TYR A 197 3.20 -20.63 15.87
CA TYR A 197 3.84 -20.09 14.66
C TYR A 197 2.94 -20.22 13.41
N ILE A 198 2.15 -21.30 13.32
CA ILE A 198 1.21 -21.47 12.20
C ILE A 198 0.06 -20.46 12.29
N ARG A 199 -0.39 -20.11 13.49
CA ARG A 199 -1.38 -19.03 13.71
C ARG A 199 -0.80 -17.67 13.35
N TRP A 200 0.44 -17.41 13.73
CA TRP A 200 1.12 -16.17 13.38
C TRP A 200 1.34 -16.04 11.85
N PHE A 201 1.60 -17.15 11.15
CA PHE A 201 1.61 -17.13 9.68
C PHE A 201 0.25 -16.74 9.09
N GLU A 202 -0.84 -17.21 9.70
CA GLU A 202 -2.18 -16.82 9.28
C GLU A 202 -2.48 -15.34 9.54
N GLU A 203 -2.13 -14.83 10.72
CA GLU A 203 -2.29 -13.42 11.08
C GLU A 203 -1.50 -12.52 10.13
N ALA A 204 -0.21 -12.83 9.90
CA ALA A 204 0.65 -12.09 9.00
C ALA A 204 0.12 -12.12 7.54
N ARG A 205 -0.36 -13.28 7.07
CA ARG A 205 -0.97 -13.42 5.75
C ARG A 205 -2.26 -12.62 5.64
N THR A 206 -3.08 -12.62 6.67
CA THR A 206 -4.32 -11.83 6.71
C THR A 206 -4.02 -10.34 6.63
N ASP A 207 -3.06 -9.86 7.43
CA ASP A 207 -2.60 -8.47 7.38
C ASP A 207 -2.05 -8.10 5.98
N TYR A 208 -1.21 -8.97 5.40
CA TYR A 208 -0.66 -8.77 4.06
C TYR A 208 -1.75 -8.63 2.99
N LEU A 209 -2.71 -9.55 2.97
CA LEU A 209 -3.81 -9.50 2.00
C LEU A 209 -4.71 -8.27 2.21
N ASN A 210 -4.94 -7.87 3.46
CA ASN A 210 -5.67 -6.65 3.79
C ASN A 210 -4.95 -5.39 3.23
N ARG A 211 -3.64 -5.30 3.40
CA ARG A 211 -2.82 -4.19 2.82
C ARG A 211 -2.89 -4.15 1.30
N LEU A 212 -2.99 -5.30 0.65
CA LEU A 212 -3.21 -5.40 -0.79
C LEU A 212 -4.66 -5.07 -1.22
N GLY A 213 -5.58 -4.88 -0.27
CA GLY A 213 -7.00 -4.62 -0.54
C GLY A 213 -7.78 -5.84 -1.05
N ILE A 214 -7.31 -7.04 -0.71
CA ILE A 214 -7.91 -8.33 -1.06
C ILE A 214 -8.05 -9.23 0.18
N GLY A 215 -8.47 -8.63 1.31
CA GLY A 215 -8.66 -9.34 2.57
C GLY A 215 -9.71 -10.45 2.52
N TYR A 216 -9.66 -11.38 3.46
CA TYR A 216 -10.56 -12.54 3.50
C TYR A 216 -12.04 -12.16 3.59
N ASP A 217 -12.38 -11.11 4.35
CA ASP A 217 -13.75 -10.58 4.44
C ASP A 217 -14.30 -10.15 3.08
N LEU A 218 -13.46 -9.53 2.25
CA LEU A 218 -13.82 -9.15 0.90
C LEU A 218 -13.90 -10.37 -0.01
N MET A 219 -12.95 -11.32 0.09
CA MET A 219 -13.00 -12.56 -0.69
C MET A 219 -14.30 -13.32 -0.44
N GLU A 220 -14.69 -13.47 0.83
CA GLU A 220 -15.90 -14.19 1.22
C GLU A 220 -17.18 -13.50 0.70
N ARG A 221 -17.26 -12.18 0.76
CA ARG A 221 -18.36 -11.41 0.15
C ARG A 221 -18.50 -11.66 -1.34
N GLU A 222 -17.37 -11.72 -2.05
CA GLU A 222 -17.32 -12.03 -3.48
C GLU A 222 -17.49 -13.54 -3.78
N GLY A 223 -17.70 -14.37 -2.76
CA GLY A 223 -17.92 -15.80 -2.92
C GLY A 223 -16.68 -16.61 -3.22
N ILE A 224 -15.52 -16.09 -2.84
CA ILE A 224 -14.21 -16.73 -3.00
C ILE A 224 -13.71 -17.13 -1.63
N VAL A 225 -13.22 -18.35 -1.50
CA VAL A 225 -12.56 -18.87 -0.29
C VAL A 225 -11.16 -19.36 -0.64
N SER A 226 -10.25 -19.26 0.34
CA SER A 226 -8.86 -19.65 0.13
C SER A 226 -8.35 -20.57 1.25
N PRO A 227 -8.61 -21.88 1.14
CA PRO A 227 -8.13 -22.85 2.12
C PRO A 227 -6.60 -23.00 2.07
N VAL A 228 -6.06 -23.42 3.21
CA VAL A 228 -4.67 -23.88 3.32
C VAL A 228 -4.57 -25.29 2.74
N LEU A 229 -3.60 -25.51 1.85
CA LEU A 229 -3.33 -26.84 1.26
C LEU A 229 -2.17 -27.54 1.96
N SER A 230 -1.17 -26.77 2.38
CA SER A 230 0.00 -27.29 3.12
C SER A 230 0.61 -26.20 3.99
N VAL A 231 1.25 -26.63 5.07
CA VAL A 231 2.05 -25.80 5.98
C VAL A 231 3.36 -26.52 6.24
N GLN A 232 4.46 -25.78 6.21
CA GLN A 232 5.77 -26.23 6.69
C GLN A 232 6.35 -25.16 7.62
N ALA A 233 6.96 -25.59 8.72
CA ALA A 233 7.65 -24.72 9.66
C ALA A 233 8.96 -25.38 10.11
N GLN A 234 10.02 -24.60 10.17
CA GLN A 234 11.33 -25.01 10.66
C GLN A 234 11.73 -24.06 11.79
N TYR A 235 11.71 -24.58 13.01
CA TYR A 235 12.04 -23.82 14.22
C TYR A 235 13.57 -23.75 14.36
N ARG A 236 14.10 -22.53 14.53
CA ARG A 236 15.55 -22.25 14.57
C ARG A 236 16.02 -21.89 15.96
N ALA A 237 15.24 -21.07 16.67
CA ALA A 237 15.52 -20.62 18.02
C ALA A 237 14.22 -20.51 18.84
N MET A 238 14.32 -20.61 20.16
CA MET A 238 13.18 -20.50 21.06
C MET A 238 12.69 -19.05 21.11
N THR A 239 11.37 -18.87 21.15
CA THR A 239 10.70 -17.62 21.48
C THR A 239 9.99 -17.78 22.82
N ARG A 240 10.03 -16.77 23.68
CA ARG A 240 9.50 -16.83 25.04
C ARG A 240 8.38 -15.84 25.27
N PHE A 241 7.66 -16.02 26.37
CA PHE A 241 6.62 -15.07 26.81
C PHE A 241 7.15 -13.63 26.85
N ALA A 242 6.31 -12.69 26.43
CA ALA A 242 6.56 -11.25 26.34
C ALA A 242 7.65 -10.81 25.33
N GLU A 243 8.30 -11.73 24.63
CA GLU A 243 9.11 -11.36 23.46
C GLU A 243 8.20 -10.91 22.31
N THR A 244 8.68 -10.00 21.49
CA THR A 244 8.01 -9.56 20.26
C THR A 244 8.78 -10.13 19.07
N VAL A 245 8.04 -10.64 18.11
CA VAL A 245 8.58 -11.13 16.83
C VAL A 245 7.96 -10.37 15.68
N ASP A 246 8.75 -10.15 14.63
CA ASP A 246 8.30 -9.65 13.35
C ASP A 246 8.17 -10.81 12.36
N ILE A 247 7.05 -10.89 11.66
CA ILE A 247 6.79 -11.89 10.66
C ILE A 247 6.90 -11.24 9.28
N GLU A 248 8.07 -11.43 8.67
CA GLU A 248 8.33 -11.05 7.30
C GLU A 248 7.64 -12.06 6.38
N LEU A 249 7.02 -11.56 5.30
CA LEU A 249 6.24 -12.39 4.38
C LEU A 249 6.51 -11.98 2.94
N SER A 250 6.65 -12.98 2.06
CA SER A 250 6.68 -12.79 0.61
C SER A 250 5.77 -13.79 -0.12
N LEU A 251 5.28 -13.39 -1.28
CA LEU A 251 4.47 -14.26 -2.15
C LEU A 251 5.42 -15.08 -3.03
N ALA A 252 5.83 -16.26 -2.54
CA ALA A 252 6.82 -17.13 -3.15
C ALA A 252 6.37 -17.79 -4.48
N GLY A 253 5.08 -17.73 -4.81
CA GLY A 253 4.56 -18.23 -6.07
C GLY A 253 3.07 -17.96 -6.26
N TYR A 254 2.66 -17.74 -7.51
CA TYR A 254 1.27 -17.53 -7.89
C TYR A 254 1.01 -17.90 -9.36
N ASN A 255 -0.09 -18.60 -9.63
CA ASN A 255 -0.46 -19.04 -10.98
C ASN A 255 -1.90 -18.72 -11.41
N GLY A 256 -2.57 -17.87 -10.64
CA GLY A 256 -3.97 -17.49 -10.89
C GLY A 256 -5.02 -18.39 -10.21
N ILE A 257 -4.63 -19.58 -9.73
CA ILE A 257 -5.50 -20.52 -9.01
C ILE A 257 -4.90 -20.87 -7.65
N LYS A 258 -3.58 -21.03 -7.57
CA LYS A 258 -2.82 -21.35 -6.36
C LYS A 258 -1.81 -20.26 -6.06
N PHE A 259 -1.50 -20.09 -4.78
CA PHE A 259 -0.39 -19.24 -4.34
C PHE A 259 0.35 -19.88 -3.16
N ALA A 260 1.59 -19.52 -3.03
CA ALA A 260 2.46 -19.92 -1.95
C ALA A 260 3.04 -18.69 -1.24
N VAL A 261 3.14 -18.78 0.07
CA VAL A 261 3.67 -17.71 0.91
C VAL A 261 4.85 -18.23 1.69
N ALA A 262 5.96 -17.51 1.64
CA ALA A 262 7.12 -17.74 2.48
C ALA A 262 7.09 -16.80 3.69
N TYR A 263 7.53 -17.31 4.85
CA TYR A 263 7.55 -16.59 6.13
C TYR A 263 8.93 -16.69 6.75
N ARG A 264 9.31 -15.59 7.41
CA ARG A 264 10.50 -15.52 8.25
C ARG A 264 10.12 -14.80 9.53
N VAL A 265 10.09 -15.53 10.64
CA VAL A 265 9.83 -15.00 11.98
C VAL A 265 11.16 -14.60 12.59
N VAL A 266 11.32 -13.34 12.93
CA VAL A 266 12.54 -12.78 13.52
C VAL A 266 12.24 -12.12 14.84
N ASP A 267 13.17 -12.19 15.76
CA ASP A 267 13.09 -11.41 16.99
C ASP A 267 13.14 -9.93 16.69
N HIS A 268 12.18 -9.17 17.21
CA HIS A 268 12.02 -7.74 16.93
C HIS A 268 13.24 -6.90 17.31
N THR A 269 13.96 -7.31 18.36
CA THR A 269 15.07 -6.53 18.90
C THR A 269 16.41 -6.95 18.32
N SER A 270 16.68 -8.26 18.25
CA SER A 270 17.97 -8.80 17.82
C SER A 270 18.04 -9.12 16.32
N GLY A 271 16.87 -9.27 15.65
CA GLY A 271 16.80 -9.75 14.28
C GLY A 271 17.11 -11.25 14.12
N GLU A 272 17.28 -11.99 15.24
CA GLU A 272 17.55 -13.43 15.19
C GLU A 272 16.37 -14.20 14.59
N VAL A 273 16.66 -15.10 13.65
CA VAL A 273 15.62 -15.92 13.03
C VAL A 273 15.12 -16.98 14.01
N ARG A 274 13.85 -16.87 14.39
CA ARG A 274 13.17 -17.82 15.28
C ARG A 274 12.57 -19.01 14.51
N CYS A 275 11.95 -18.73 13.37
CA CYS A 275 11.31 -19.73 12.55
C CYS A 275 11.31 -19.31 11.06
N VAL A 276 11.39 -20.27 10.16
CA VAL A 276 11.09 -20.09 8.74
C VAL A 276 10.00 -21.06 8.34
N GLY A 277 9.12 -20.64 7.44
CA GLY A 277 8.04 -21.50 7.00
C GLY A 277 7.46 -21.12 5.66
N ASN A 278 6.59 -22.00 5.17
CA ASN A 278 5.81 -21.71 3.99
C ASN A 278 4.42 -22.34 4.08
N THR A 279 3.48 -21.72 3.37
CA THR A 279 2.12 -22.22 3.22
C THR A 279 1.74 -22.21 1.76
N SER A 280 0.89 -23.15 1.35
CA SER A 280 0.27 -23.13 0.02
C SER A 280 -1.24 -23.06 0.12
N HIS A 281 -1.85 -22.42 -0.85
CA HIS A 281 -3.27 -22.09 -0.88
C HIS A 281 -3.84 -22.25 -2.28
N CYS A 282 -5.17 -22.33 -2.39
CA CYS A 282 -5.86 -22.21 -3.67
C CYS A 282 -7.10 -21.33 -3.52
N PHE A 283 -7.62 -20.84 -4.63
CA PHE A 283 -8.90 -20.16 -4.66
C PHE A 283 -10.00 -21.11 -5.09
N LEU A 284 -11.09 -21.13 -4.31
CA LEU A 284 -12.29 -21.91 -4.59
C LEU A 284 -13.50 -21.00 -4.63
N ASN A 285 -14.53 -21.40 -5.37
CA ASN A 285 -15.86 -20.79 -5.28
C ASN A 285 -16.64 -21.38 -4.09
N ARG A 286 -17.83 -20.85 -3.81
CA ARG A 286 -18.70 -21.33 -2.71
C ARG A 286 -19.09 -22.81 -2.82
N ALA A 287 -19.02 -23.41 -4.02
CA ALA A 287 -19.28 -24.84 -4.22
C ALA A 287 -18.02 -25.70 -4.03
N GLY A 288 -16.90 -25.13 -3.53
CA GLY A 288 -15.64 -25.83 -3.28
C GLY A 288 -14.87 -26.20 -4.56
N ARG A 289 -15.20 -25.61 -5.71
CA ARG A 289 -14.52 -25.89 -6.97
C ARG A 289 -13.38 -24.89 -7.22
N PRO A 290 -12.24 -25.33 -7.79
CA PRO A 290 -11.14 -24.43 -8.14
C PRO A 290 -11.59 -23.25 -9.00
N LEU A 291 -11.12 -22.05 -8.64
CA LEU A 291 -11.51 -20.79 -9.27
C LEU A 291 -10.26 -20.08 -9.80
N SER A 292 -10.29 -19.65 -11.05
CA SER A 292 -9.24 -18.82 -11.63
C SER A 292 -9.52 -17.34 -11.37
N LEU A 293 -8.68 -16.69 -10.57
CA LEU A 293 -8.76 -15.23 -10.31
C LEU A 293 -8.61 -14.42 -11.60
N LYS A 294 -7.86 -14.91 -12.58
CA LYS A 294 -7.73 -14.24 -13.89
C LYS A 294 -9.08 -14.00 -14.55
N LYS A 295 -10.03 -14.92 -14.34
CA LYS A 295 -11.40 -14.83 -14.91
C LYS A 295 -12.38 -14.17 -13.95
N ALA A 296 -12.32 -14.55 -12.67
CA ALA A 296 -13.30 -14.12 -11.66
C ALA A 296 -13.04 -12.72 -11.11
N GLN A 297 -11.76 -12.39 -10.86
CA GLN A 297 -11.32 -11.12 -10.27
C GLN A 297 -10.02 -10.65 -10.96
N PRO A 298 -10.08 -10.11 -12.17
CA PRO A 298 -8.89 -9.74 -12.95
C PRO A 298 -7.98 -8.71 -12.23
N GLU A 299 -8.56 -7.82 -11.41
CA GLU A 299 -7.79 -6.86 -10.63
C GLU A 299 -6.95 -7.56 -9.55
N TRP A 300 -7.54 -8.49 -8.79
CA TRP A 300 -6.79 -9.24 -7.78
C TRP A 300 -5.73 -10.12 -8.42
N HIS A 301 -6.02 -10.69 -9.60
CA HIS A 301 -5.03 -11.43 -10.37
C HIS A 301 -3.83 -10.54 -10.72
N ARG A 302 -4.05 -9.30 -11.18
CA ARG A 302 -2.98 -8.34 -11.49
C ARG A 302 -2.17 -8.00 -10.25
N ILE A 303 -2.82 -7.73 -9.11
CA ILE A 303 -2.17 -7.42 -7.83
C ILE A 303 -1.26 -8.57 -7.41
N LEU A 304 -1.78 -9.80 -7.31
CA LEU A 304 -1.00 -10.95 -6.87
C LEU A 304 0.11 -11.33 -7.85
N SER A 305 -0.12 -11.16 -9.16
CA SER A 305 0.93 -11.38 -10.17
C SER A 305 2.08 -10.38 -10.06
N ALA A 306 1.80 -9.14 -9.64
CA ALA A 306 2.83 -8.12 -9.44
C ALA A 306 3.63 -8.33 -8.14
N CYS A 307 3.02 -8.97 -7.12
CA CYS A 307 3.67 -9.26 -5.83
C CYS A 307 4.44 -10.58 -5.82
N ALA A 308 4.15 -11.49 -6.74
CA ALA A 308 4.82 -12.80 -6.76
C ALA A 308 6.29 -12.67 -7.18
N GLU A 309 7.16 -13.35 -6.46
CA GLU A 309 8.58 -13.51 -6.85
C GLU A 309 8.66 -14.11 -8.25
N LYS A 310 9.53 -13.56 -9.09
CA LYS A 310 9.75 -14.03 -10.47
C LYS A 310 10.68 -15.20 -10.51
#